data_54beb273c6b24313d4e96bec47175442
#
_entry.id   54beb273c6b24313d4e96bec47175442
#
_cell.length_a   1.000
_cell.length_b   1.000
_cell.length_c   1.000
_cell.angle_alpha   90.00
_cell.angle_beta   90.00
_cell.angle_gamma   90.00
#
_symmetry.space_group_name_H-M   'P 1'
#
loop_
_entity.id
_entity.type
_entity.pdbx_description
1 polymer ?
#
loop_
_entity_poly.entity_id
_entity_poly.type
_entity_poly.pdbx_seq_one_letter_code
_entity_poly.pdbx_strand_id
1 'polypeptide(L)'
;MARSVYSEITPEMEALANLCVKNGKIDPELYAKYDVKRGLRDINGNGVLTGLTDISEIRSSRMENGVKIPCEGQLFYRGYSIEDLVRSMPSDHSFGFEVTAYLLLFGELPNKEQLDGFIKQLSFYRTLPTNFVRDIIMKAPSGDMMNTLARSVLTMYSYDDTPDDISIPNVLRQCIQLIAIFPLLSVYGYQAYRHYHDGKSLYIHQPKPELTTAENILRILRSDKQFTPLEAKVLDIALMLHAEHGGGNNSTFTTHVVSSSGTDTYSAIAAALGSLKGPKHGGANIKVVRMFRDMKEQVKDWTNENEICDYLTRLLDKKAFDNAGLIYGMGHAVYSVSDPRARIMERFAEGLSKEKGREDEYGLYMRVARLIAEKRRIYKGVSANVDFYSGFIYSMLDLPMELYTPIFACARIAGWSAHRIEELINAGKIIRPAYKAIHPERAFPGMEGET
;
A
#
# COMPACT_ATOMS: atom_id res chain seq x y z
N MET A 1 -26.90 -9.46 13.34
CA MET A 1 -26.11 -9.90 14.51
C MET A 1 -26.24 -8.84 15.60
N ALA A 2 -26.50 -9.20 16.85
CA ALA A 2 -26.47 -8.28 17.97
C ALA A 2 -25.06 -7.63 18.04
N ARG A 3 -25.00 -6.32 18.32
CA ARG A 3 -23.70 -5.65 18.55
C ARG A 3 -23.03 -6.29 19.76
N SER A 4 -21.73 -6.55 19.65
CA SER A 4 -20.94 -7.04 20.78
C SER A 4 -20.93 -5.97 21.87
N VAL A 5 -21.05 -6.38 23.13
CA VAL A 5 -20.90 -5.51 24.31
C VAL A 5 -19.60 -4.69 24.26
N TYR A 6 -18.55 -5.25 23.63
CA TYR A 6 -17.26 -4.56 23.45
C TYR A 6 -17.28 -3.42 22.41
N SER A 7 -18.39 -3.23 21.68
CA SER A 7 -18.53 -2.20 20.65
C SER A 7 -19.57 -1.14 21.02
N GLU A 8 -20.11 -1.19 22.24
CA GLU A 8 -21.11 -0.27 22.71
C GLU A 8 -20.44 0.99 23.31
N ILE A 9 -20.91 2.17 22.88
CA ILE A 9 -20.50 3.44 23.44
C ILE A 9 -21.59 3.87 24.42
N THR A 10 -21.25 3.88 25.69
CA THR A 10 -22.18 4.29 26.76
C THR A 10 -22.18 5.80 26.95
N PRO A 11 -23.21 6.39 27.60
CA PRO A 11 -23.20 7.81 27.92
C PRO A 11 -22.01 8.25 28.77
N GLU A 12 -21.54 7.39 29.68
CA GLU A 12 -20.32 7.63 30.46
C GLU A 12 -19.09 7.70 29.59
N MET A 13 -18.97 6.82 28.55
CA MET A 13 -17.89 6.84 27.61
C MET A 13 -17.90 8.10 26.75
N GLU A 14 -19.08 8.60 26.36
CA GLU A 14 -19.22 9.88 25.65
C GLU A 14 -18.77 11.06 26.52
N ALA A 15 -19.15 11.09 27.82
CA ALA A 15 -18.72 12.10 28.74
C ALA A 15 -17.19 12.14 28.92
N LEU A 16 -16.56 10.97 29.08
CA LEU A 16 -15.11 10.87 29.16
C LEU A 16 -14.42 11.27 27.84
N ALA A 17 -14.99 10.93 26.68
CA ALA A 17 -14.47 11.34 25.37
C ALA A 17 -14.51 12.88 25.22
N ASN A 18 -15.59 13.52 25.66
CA ASN A 18 -15.68 14.98 25.65
C ASN A 18 -14.62 15.64 26.55
N LEU A 19 -14.31 15.05 27.69
CA LEU A 19 -13.21 15.51 28.56
C LEU A 19 -11.84 15.35 27.87
N CYS A 20 -11.60 14.23 27.17
CA CYS A 20 -10.39 14.04 26.37
C CYS A 20 -10.26 15.13 25.29
N VAL A 21 -11.32 15.41 24.54
CA VAL A 21 -11.33 16.44 23.50
C VAL A 21 -11.05 17.83 24.07
N LYS A 22 -11.70 18.17 25.18
CA LYS A 22 -11.53 19.48 25.88
C LYS A 22 -10.08 19.70 26.30
N ASN A 23 -9.44 18.68 26.89
CA ASN A 23 -8.12 18.82 27.50
C ASN A 23 -6.97 18.46 26.54
N GLY A 24 -7.26 17.72 25.46
CA GLY A 24 -6.23 17.27 24.49
C GLY A 24 -6.06 18.19 23.29
N LYS A 25 -6.82 19.27 23.16
CA LYS A 25 -6.76 20.18 22.01
C LYS A 25 -5.53 21.08 22.12
N ILE A 26 -4.64 20.99 21.11
CA ILE A 26 -3.45 21.83 20.98
C ILE A 26 -3.78 23.03 20.10
N ASP A 27 -3.41 24.23 20.55
CA ASP A 27 -3.53 25.45 19.75
C ASP A 27 -2.67 25.34 18.48
N PRO A 28 -3.27 25.47 17.28
CA PRO A 28 -2.54 25.40 16.03
C PRO A 28 -1.38 26.40 15.89
N GLU A 29 -1.45 27.56 16.53
CA GLU A 29 -0.41 28.58 16.49
C GLU A 29 0.91 28.09 17.13
N LEU A 30 0.83 27.21 18.11
CA LEU A 30 2.00 26.65 18.77
C LEU A 30 2.90 25.85 17.83
N TYR A 31 2.34 25.24 16.78
CA TYR A 31 3.14 24.52 15.79
C TYR A 31 4.07 25.48 15.01
N ALA A 32 3.59 26.65 14.65
CA ALA A 32 4.41 27.68 14.03
C ALA A 32 5.40 28.29 15.03
N LYS A 33 4.92 28.62 16.24
CA LYS A 33 5.75 29.20 17.32
C LYS A 33 6.97 28.35 17.67
N TYR A 34 6.84 27.03 17.68
CA TYR A 34 7.92 26.10 18.02
C TYR A 34 8.58 25.45 16.78
N ASP A 35 8.29 25.94 15.57
CA ASP A 35 8.81 25.40 14.30
C ASP A 35 8.63 23.88 14.19
N VAL A 36 7.46 23.36 14.60
CA VAL A 36 7.18 21.93 14.60
C VAL A 36 7.00 21.41 13.18
N LYS A 37 7.80 20.43 12.79
CA LYS A 37 7.74 19.78 11.47
C LYS A 37 6.60 18.75 11.43
N ARG A 38 5.34 19.21 11.32
CA ARG A 38 4.15 18.33 11.28
C ARG A 38 4.23 17.34 10.13
N GLY A 39 4.08 16.05 10.44
CA GLY A 39 4.23 14.99 9.46
C GLY A 39 5.65 14.89 8.88
N LEU A 40 6.67 15.33 9.66
CA LEU A 40 8.07 15.41 9.23
C LEU A 40 8.27 16.23 7.95
N ARG A 41 7.51 17.34 7.84
CA ARG A 41 7.66 18.32 6.75
C ARG A 41 7.82 19.73 7.30
N ASP A 42 8.65 20.52 6.65
CA ASP A 42 8.77 21.95 6.93
C ASP A 42 7.54 22.73 6.46
N ILE A 43 7.51 24.04 6.74
CA ILE A 43 6.41 24.93 6.34
C ILE A 43 6.23 25.03 4.82
N ASN A 44 7.28 24.73 4.03
CA ASN A 44 7.27 24.72 2.57
C ASN A 44 6.89 23.33 2.01
N GLY A 45 6.61 22.35 2.89
CA GLY A 45 6.26 20.99 2.51
C GLY A 45 7.47 20.10 2.17
N ASN A 46 8.71 20.55 2.36
CA ASN A 46 9.89 19.71 2.18
C ASN A 46 9.98 18.68 3.30
N GLY A 47 10.32 17.43 2.95
CA GLY A 47 10.54 16.37 3.94
C GLY A 47 11.78 16.65 4.79
N VAL A 48 11.69 16.30 6.09
CA VAL A 48 12.86 16.27 6.96
C VAL A 48 13.71 15.06 6.59
N LEU A 49 15.00 15.27 6.34
CA LEU A 49 15.93 14.17 6.09
C LEU A 49 16.19 13.42 7.40
N THR A 50 15.68 12.19 7.50
CA THR A 50 15.72 11.36 8.71
C THR A 50 16.63 10.14 8.60
N GLY A 51 17.02 9.77 7.38
CA GLY A 51 17.87 8.60 7.13
C GLY A 51 18.46 8.59 5.73
N LEU A 52 19.30 7.61 5.47
CA LEU A 52 19.85 7.30 4.17
C LEU A 52 19.35 5.93 3.73
N THR A 53 19.17 5.73 2.46
CA THR A 53 18.80 4.44 1.87
C THR A 53 19.45 4.26 0.50
N ASP A 54 19.85 3.02 0.21
CA ASP A 54 20.31 2.59 -1.11
C ASP A 54 19.25 1.75 -1.86
N ILE A 55 18.06 1.56 -1.25
CA ILE A 55 17.00 0.70 -1.78
C ILE A 55 16.29 1.35 -2.97
N SER A 56 15.93 2.62 -2.83
CA SER A 56 15.17 3.32 -3.88
C SER A 56 15.36 4.84 -3.85
N GLU A 57 15.21 5.45 -5.01
CA GLU A 57 15.18 6.91 -5.18
C GLU A 57 13.90 7.32 -5.88
N ILE A 58 13.27 8.38 -5.35
CA ILE A 58 12.14 9.07 -5.99
C ILE A 58 12.60 10.45 -6.39
N ARG A 59 12.58 10.74 -7.68
CA ARG A 59 13.00 12.02 -8.22
C ARG A 59 11.80 12.73 -8.84
N SER A 60 11.51 13.95 -8.38
CA SER A 60 10.38 14.78 -8.85
C SER A 60 10.79 16.22 -9.18
N SER A 61 12.06 16.51 -9.00
CA SER A 61 12.65 17.83 -9.27
C SER A 61 14.14 17.68 -9.57
N ARG A 62 14.67 18.65 -10.32
CA ARG A 62 16.11 18.77 -10.61
C ARG A 62 16.61 20.14 -10.16
N MET A 63 17.89 20.24 -9.87
CA MET A 63 18.52 21.53 -9.58
C MET A 63 19.03 22.16 -10.88
N GLU A 64 18.58 23.37 -11.19
CA GLU A 64 19.08 24.19 -12.29
C GLU A 64 19.49 25.55 -11.73
N ASN A 65 20.76 25.89 -11.87
CA ASN A 65 21.32 27.16 -11.38
C ASN A 65 21.01 27.45 -9.89
N GLY A 66 21.01 26.41 -9.04
CA GLY A 66 20.71 26.53 -7.63
C GLY A 66 19.22 26.64 -7.29
N VAL A 67 18.33 26.56 -8.28
CA VAL A 67 16.87 26.57 -8.11
C VAL A 67 16.30 25.15 -8.32
N LYS A 68 15.43 24.75 -7.44
CA LYS A 68 14.71 23.45 -7.54
C LYS A 68 13.55 23.58 -8.52
N ILE A 69 13.66 22.91 -9.68
CA ILE A 69 12.66 22.93 -10.75
C ILE A 69 11.93 21.58 -10.78
N PRO A 70 10.58 21.56 -10.77
CA PRO A 70 9.82 20.32 -10.96
C PRO A 70 10.17 19.66 -12.29
N CYS A 71 10.29 18.33 -12.28
CA CYS A 71 10.52 17.53 -13.48
C CYS A 71 9.55 16.33 -13.52
N GLU A 72 9.56 15.63 -14.65
CA GLU A 72 8.91 14.34 -14.79
C GLU A 72 9.32 13.42 -13.63
N GLY A 73 8.33 12.75 -13.01
CA GLY A 73 8.60 11.83 -11.94
C GLY A 73 9.42 10.63 -12.42
N GLN A 74 10.39 10.23 -11.61
CA GLN A 74 11.23 9.07 -11.84
C GLN A 74 11.26 8.22 -10.55
N LEU A 75 11.31 6.93 -10.72
CA LEU A 75 11.46 5.96 -9.64
C LEU A 75 12.58 5.00 -10.00
N PHE A 76 13.52 4.84 -9.08
CA PHE A 76 14.66 3.94 -9.24
C PHE A 76 14.65 2.92 -8.12
N TYR A 77 14.89 1.66 -8.45
CA TYR A 77 15.15 0.57 -7.51
C TYR A 77 16.62 0.20 -7.62
N ARG A 78 17.39 0.37 -6.53
CA ARG A 78 18.84 0.13 -6.52
C ARG A 78 19.54 0.78 -7.71
N GLY A 79 19.14 2.00 -8.07
CA GLY A 79 19.71 2.76 -9.20
C GLY A 79 19.14 2.43 -10.58
N TYR A 80 18.37 1.36 -10.75
CA TYR A 80 17.71 1.03 -12.02
C TYR A 80 16.35 1.70 -12.15
N SER A 81 16.10 2.34 -13.30
CA SER A 81 14.80 2.95 -13.58
C SER A 81 13.70 1.90 -13.62
N ILE A 82 12.56 2.16 -12.94
CA ILE A 82 11.41 1.26 -12.98
C ILE A 82 10.86 1.09 -14.40
N GLU A 83 10.94 2.11 -15.25
CA GLU A 83 10.51 2.03 -16.65
C GLU A 83 11.38 1.06 -17.45
N ASP A 84 12.70 1.06 -17.21
CA ASP A 84 13.62 0.14 -17.89
C ASP A 84 13.47 -1.29 -17.35
N LEU A 85 13.28 -1.45 -16.03
CA LEU A 85 12.99 -2.74 -15.44
C LEU A 85 11.74 -3.36 -16.06
N VAL A 86 10.64 -2.62 -16.16
CA VAL A 86 9.40 -3.12 -16.77
C VAL A 86 9.59 -3.41 -18.28
N ARG A 87 10.32 -2.56 -19.00
CA ARG A 87 10.59 -2.75 -20.43
C ARG A 87 11.45 -3.95 -20.72
N SER A 88 12.35 -4.30 -19.82
CA SER A 88 13.26 -5.45 -19.97
C SER A 88 12.58 -6.81 -19.71
N MET A 89 11.37 -6.81 -19.12
CA MET A 89 10.67 -8.06 -18.85
C MET A 89 10.17 -8.73 -20.13
N PRO A 90 10.33 -10.05 -20.29
CA PRO A 90 9.80 -10.82 -21.41
C PRO A 90 8.31 -10.59 -21.64
N SER A 91 7.86 -10.82 -22.88
CA SER A 91 6.45 -10.65 -23.24
C SER A 91 5.54 -11.68 -22.60
N ASP A 92 6.06 -12.86 -22.35
CA ASP A 92 5.36 -14.05 -21.84
C ASP A 92 6.11 -14.62 -20.62
N HIS A 93 5.36 -15.15 -19.67
CA HIS A 93 5.82 -15.85 -18.47
C HIS A 93 7.04 -15.17 -17.81
N SER A 94 6.90 -13.91 -17.42
CA SER A 94 7.96 -13.14 -16.75
C SER A 94 7.83 -13.25 -15.24
N PHE A 95 8.95 -13.46 -14.56
CA PHE A 95 9.10 -13.39 -13.11
C PHE A 95 9.47 -11.95 -12.69
N GLY A 96 8.74 -10.94 -13.20
CA GLY A 96 9.09 -9.54 -13.00
C GLY A 96 9.08 -9.10 -11.54
N PHE A 97 8.09 -9.56 -10.78
CA PHE A 97 8.04 -9.30 -9.33
C PHE A 97 9.18 -10.01 -8.59
N GLU A 98 9.50 -11.26 -8.93
CA GLU A 98 10.59 -12.01 -8.32
C GLU A 98 11.95 -11.36 -8.60
N VAL A 99 12.20 -10.91 -9.84
CA VAL A 99 13.40 -10.14 -10.21
C VAL A 99 13.47 -8.84 -9.40
N THR A 100 12.34 -8.14 -9.26
CA THR A 100 12.25 -6.90 -8.50
C THR A 100 12.50 -7.14 -7.00
N ALA A 101 11.92 -8.18 -6.43
CA ALA A 101 12.15 -8.56 -5.04
C ALA A 101 13.62 -8.94 -4.80
N TYR A 102 14.22 -9.71 -5.71
CA TYR A 102 15.65 -10.04 -5.66
C TYR A 102 16.51 -8.77 -5.69
N LEU A 103 16.27 -7.87 -6.65
CA LEU A 103 16.99 -6.61 -6.78
C LEU A 103 16.92 -5.77 -5.49
N LEU A 104 15.72 -5.60 -4.92
CA LEU A 104 15.51 -4.82 -3.70
C LEU A 104 16.27 -5.43 -2.51
N LEU A 105 16.20 -6.76 -2.35
CA LEU A 105 16.84 -7.47 -1.23
C LEU A 105 18.36 -7.51 -1.33
N PHE A 106 18.90 -7.80 -2.52
CA PHE A 106 20.32 -8.13 -2.70
C PHE A 106 21.13 -7.01 -3.37
N GLY A 107 20.51 -5.99 -3.92
CA GLY A 107 21.17 -4.81 -4.47
C GLY A 107 21.66 -4.93 -5.92
N GLU A 108 21.52 -6.10 -6.53
CA GLU A 108 21.94 -6.37 -7.90
C GLU A 108 20.87 -7.17 -8.69
N LEU A 109 20.89 -7.06 -10.00
CA LEU A 109 20.01 -7.88 -10.86
C LEU A 109 20.50 -9.34 -10.86
N PRO A 110 19.58 -10.33 -10.72
CA PRO A 110 19.96 -11.71 -10.72
C PRO A 110 20.42 -12.18 -12.12
N ASN A 111 21.45 -13.00 -12.18
CA ASN A 111 21.63 -13.86 -13.33
C ASN A 111 20.63 -15.02 -13.29
N LYS A 112 20.62 -15.87 -14.34
CA LYS A 112 19.65 -16.98 -14.44
C LYS A 112 19.74 -17.95 -13.26
N GLU A 113 20.93 -18.35 -12.86
CA GLU A 113 21.12 -19.31 -11.76
C GLU A 113 20.67 -18.72 -10.42
N GLN A 114 20.98 -17.45 -10.16
CA GLN A 114 20.54 -16.72 -8.98
C GLN A 114 19.02 -16.58 -8.93
N LEU A 115 18.39 -16.23 -10.06
CA LEU A 115 16.92 -16.13 -10.14
C LEU A 115 16.26 -17.49 -9.92
N ASP A 116 16.73 -18.54 -10.58
CA ASP A 116 16.20 -19.90 -10.42
C ASP A 116 16.34 -20.38 -8.96
N GLY A 117 17.47 -20.06 -8.31
CA GLY A 117 17.68 -20.32 -6.89
C GLY A 117 16.69 -19.57 -5.99
N PHE A 118 16.48 -18.30 -6.25
CA PHE A 118 15.54 -17.48 -5.49
C PHE A 118 14.08 -17.93 -5.67
N ILE A 119 13.66 -18.24 -6.89
CA ILE A 119 12.33 -18.81 -7.17
C ILE A 119 12.13 -20.13 -6.42
N LYS A 120 13.13 -20.99 -6.36
CA LYS A 120 13.08 -22.24 -5.56
C LYS A 120 12.86 -21.95 -4.08
N GLN A 121 13.54 -20.94 -3.51
CA GLN A 121 13.34 -20.53 -2.12
C GLN A 121 11.93 -20.02 -1.87
N LEU A 122 11.41 -19.13 -2.75
CA LEU A 122 10.03 -18.66 -2.65
C LEU A 122 9.03 -19.81 -2.76
N SER A 123 9.24 -20.74 -3.69
CA SER A 123 8.38 -21.92 -3.87
C SER A 123 8.41 -22.84 -2.64
N PHE A 124 9.57 -23.04 -2.03
CA PHE A 124 9.72 -23.84 -0.82
C PHE A 124 8.92 -23.24 0.36
N TYR A 125 8.98 -21.91 0.54
CA TYR A 125 8.26 -21.22 1.61
C TYR A 125 6.78 -20.91 1.26
N ARG A 126 6.31 -21.17 0.03
CA ARG A 126 4.93 -20.88 -0.39
C ARG A 126 3.95 -21.91 0.16
N THR A 127 4.01 -22.13 1.44
CA THR A 127 3.13 -23.03 2.20
C THR A 127 2.88 -22.47 3.59
N LEU A 128 1.76 -22.82 4.20
CA LEU A 128 1.42 -22.41 5.55
C LEU A 128 1.61 -23.60 6.52
N PRO A 129 1.86 -23.33 7.81
CA PRO A 129 1.91 -24.39 8.82
C PRO A 129 0.66 -25.26 8.82
N THR A 130 0.82 -26.51 9.24
CA THR A 130 -0.29 -27.48 9.33
C THR A 130 -1.48 -26.90 10.14
N ASN A 131 -2.67 -26.99 9.57
CA ASN A 131 -3.91 -26.47 10.13
C ASN A 131 -4.01 -24.95 10.27
N PHE A 132 -3.02 -24.15 9.86
CA PHE A 132 -3.02 -22.68 9.99
C PHE A 132 -4.28 -22.05 9.36
N VAL A 133 -4.69 -22.50 8.19
CA VAL A 133 -5.90 -21.98 7.51
C VAL A 133 -7.13 -22.22 8.40
N ARG A 134 -7.31 -23.45 8.91
CA ARG A 134 -8.45 -23.82 9.73
C ARG A 134 -8.47 -23.08 11.08
N ASP A 135 -7.33 -23.06 11.77
CA ASP A 135 -7.28 -22.66 13.18
C ASP A 135 -7.05 -21.16 13.37
N ILE A 136 -6.45 -20.49 12.37
CA ILE A 136 -6.13 -19.06 12.43
C ILE A 136 -6.99 -18.25 11.46
N ILE A 137 -6.96 -18.56 10.16
CA ILE A 137 -7.66 -17.76 9.16
C ILE A 137 -9.17 -17.94 9.27
N MET A 138 -9.66 -19.16 9.32
CA MET A 138 -11.10 -19.47 9.35
C MET A 138 -11.75 -19.27 10.72
N LYS A 139 -10.99 -19.27 11.81
CA LYS A 139 -11.53 -19.17 13.17
C LYS A 139 -12.23 -17.84 13.45
N ALA A 140 -11.71 -16.75 12.92
CA ALA A 140 -12.25 -15.40 13.10
C ALA A 140 -12.15 -14.61 11.79
N PRO A 141 -12.94 -14.93 10.76
CA PRO A 141 -12.92 -14.20 9.50
C PRO A 141 -13.33 -12.76 9.72
N SER A 142 -12.61 -11.84 9.11
CA SER A 142 -12.85 -10.40 9.21
C SER A 142 -13.22 -9.84 7.84
N GLY A 143 -14.14 -8.86 7.80
CA GLY A 143 -14.40 -8.07 6.60
C GLY A 143 -13.25 -7.16 6.18
N ASP A 144 -12.25 -7.00 7.04
CA ASP A 144 -11.03 -6.24 6.77
C ASP A 144 -9.87 -7.22 6.53
N MET A 145 -9.51 -7.40 5.27
CA MET A 145 -8.45 -8.33 4.86
C MET A 145 -7.07 -7.92 5.37
N MET A 146 -6.82 -6.62 5.53
CA MET A 146 -5.56 -6.13 6.12
C MET A 146 -5.44 -6.50 7.60
N ASN A 147 -6.56 -6.51 8.34
CA ASN A 147 -6.60 -7.03 9.71
C ASN A 147 -6.29 -8.53 9.73
N THR A 148 -6.92 -9.30 8.83
CA THR A 148 -6.66 -10.75 8.73
C THR A 148 -5.19 -11.01 8.41
N LEU A 149 -4.60 -10.27 7.46
CA LEU A 149 -3.20 -10.40 7.08
C LEU A 149 -2.27 -10.08 8.25
N ALA A 150 -2.48 -8.95 8.94
CA ALA A 150 -1.64 -8.53 10.07
C ALA A 150 -1.69 -9.53 11.24
N ARG A 151 -2.88 -10.03 11.60
CA ARG A 151 -3.04 -11.08 12.62
C ARG A 151 -2.33 -12.37 12.23
N SER A 152 -2.43 -12.76 10.97
CA SER A 152 -1.77 -13.95 10.45
C SER A 152 -0.25 -13.82 10.52
N VAL A 153 0.29 -12.64 10.15
CA VAL A 153 1.73 -12.36 10.25
C VAL A 153 2.20 -12.46 11.71
N LEU A 154 1.51 -11.82 12.65
CA LEU A 154 1.85 -11.91 14.07
C LEU A 154 1.76 -13.35 14.59
N THR A 155 0.82 -14.13 14.11
CA THR A 155 0.67 -15.54 14.52
C THR A 155 1.80 -16.41 13.98
N MET A 156 2.40 -16.06 12.82
CA MET A 156 3.58 -16.78 12.27
C MET A 156 4.77 -16.78 13.24
N TYR A 157 4.91 -15.76 14.08
CA TYR A 157 5.88 -15.72 15.17
C TYR A 157 5.88 -17.00 16.01
N SER A 158 4.68 -17.51 16.36
CA SER A 158 4.52 -18.72 17.21
C SER A 158 4.84 -20.03 16.48
N TYR A 159 5.08 -20.01 15.18
CA TYR A 159 5.48 -21.16 14.37
C TYR A 159 6.95 -21.09 13.93
N ASP A 160 7.68 -20.08 14.38
CA ASP A 160 9.14 -19.92 14.13
C ASP A 160 9.91 -20.29 15.39
N ASP A 161 10.87 -21.20 15.28
CA ASP A 161 11.69 -21.63 16.43
C ASP A 161 12.70 -20.57 16.87
N THR A 162 12.99 -19.58 16.02
CA THR A 162 13.98 -18.51 16.27
C THR A 162 13.40 -17.13 15.91
N PRO A 163 12.19 -16.76 16.40
CA PRO A 163 11.51 -15.56 15.96
C PRO A 163 12.24 -14.27 16.32
N ASP A 164 12.92 -14.24 17.48
CA ASP A 164 13.62 -13.06 18.03
C ASP A 164 15.10 -12.95 17.59
N ASP A 165 15.60 -13.91 16.82
CA ASP A 165 16.94 -13.82 16.25
C ASP A 165 16.95 -12.81 15.10
N ILE A 166 17.57 -11.64 15.35
CA ILE A 166 17.72 -10.53 14.40
C ILE A 166 19.00 -10.60 13.58
N SER A 167 19.72 -11.73 13.60
CA SER A 167 20.84 -11.93 12.68
C SER A 167 20.39 -11.83 11.24
N ILE A 168 21.22 -11.27 10.36
CA ILE A 168 20.84 -11.03 8.96
C ILE A 168 20.41 -12.32 8.24
N PRO A 169 21.06 -13.48 8.41
CA PRO A 169 20.59 -14.73 7.79
C PRO A 169 19.17 -15.13 8.24
N ASN A 170 18.86 -14.99 9.54
CA ASN A 170 17.54 -15.34 10.05
C ASN A 170 16.47 -14.35 9.59
N VAL A 171 16.74 -13.05 9.66
CA VAL A 171 15.83 -12.01 9.17
C VAL A 171 15.57 -12.17 7.68
N LEU A 172 16.59 -12.46 6.87
CA LEU A 172 16.41 -12.73 5.44
C LEU A 172 15.51 -13.96 5.20
N ARG A 173 15.71 -15.05 5.95
CA ARG A 173 14.84 -16.23 5.91
C ARG A 173 13.38 -15.87 6.20
N GLN A 174 13.14 -15.14 7.28
CA GLN A 174 11.80 -14.67 7.66
C GLN A 174 11.17 -13.78 6.58
N CYS A 175 11.94 -12.86 6.01
CA CYS A 175 11.50 -11.98 4.94
C CYS A 175 11.10 -12.75 3.67
N ILE A 176 11.94 -13.69 3.22
CA ILE A 176 11.65 -14.54 2.04
C ILE A 176 10.38 -15.38 2.29
N GLN A 177 10.24 -15.94 3.49
CA GLN A 177 9.02 -16.66 3.88
C GLN A 177 7.79 -15.77 3.81
N LEU A 178 7.83 -14.56 4.38
CA LEU A 178 6.72 -13.62 4.35
C LEU A 178 6.37 -13.19 2.92
N ILE A 179 7.36 -12.90 2.06
CA ILE A 179 7.13 -12.60 0.64
C ILE A 179 6.37 -13.75 -0.04
N ALA A 180 6.75 -14.99 0.25
CA ALA A 180 6.15 -16.17 -0.35
C ALA A 180 4.70 -16.43 0.12
N ILE A 181 4.40 -16.19 1.41
CA ILE A 181 3.08 -16.54 2.00
C ILE A 181 2.06 -15.39 1.99
N PHE A 182 2.45 -14.14 1.79
CA PHE A 182 1.50 -13.01 1.77
C PHE A 182 0.34 -13.19 0.79
N PRO A 183 0.55 -13.70 -0.45
CA PRO A 183 -0.55 -14.05 -1.34
C PRO A 183 -1.52 -15.08 -0.74
N LEU A 184 -1.01 -16.11 -0.08
CA LEU A 184 -1.82 -17.15 0.55
C LEU A 184 -2.65 -16.58 1.70
N LEU A 185 -2.01 -15.82 2.60
CA LEU A 185 -2.68 -15.20 3.75
C LEU A 185 -3.79 -14.23 3.29
N SER A 186 -3.54 -13.46 2.25
CA SER A 186 -4.49 -12.50 1.70
C SER A 186 -5.69 -13.20 1.06
N VAL A 187 -5.43 -14.13 0.13
CA VAL A 187 -6.49 -14.78 -0.64
C VAL A 187 -7.28 -15.76 0.21
N TYR A 188 -6.64 -16.55 1.06
CA TYR A 188 -7.35 -17.48 1.95
C TYR A 188 -8.17 -16.72 3.01
N GLY A 189 -7.67 -15.57 3.48
CA GLY A 189 -8.45 -14.66 4.31
C GLY A 189 -9.74 -14.20 3.64
N TYR A 190 -9.64 -13.80 2.37
CA TYR A 190 -10.79 -13.41 1.57
C TYR A 190 -11.76 -14.57 1.32
N GLN A 191 -11.25 -15.76 1.00
CA GLN A 191 -12.09 -16.94 0.81
C GLN A 191 -12.84 -17.33 2.10
N ALA A 192 -12.19 -17.23 3.26
CA ALA A 192 -12.85 -17.46 4.55
C ALA A 192 -13.93 -16.39 4.81
N TYR A 193 -13.64 -15.11 4.56
CA TYR A 193 -14.63 -14.04 4.68
C TYR A 193 -15.85 -14.29 3.80
N ARG A 194 -15.67 -14.57 2.50
CA ARG A 194 -16.78 -14.88 1.59
C ARG A 194 -17.62 -16.07 2.04
N HIS A 195 -16.95 -17.10 2.54
CA HIS A 195 -17.64 -18.29 3.00
C HIS A 195 -18.58 -17.99 4.18
N TYR A 196 -18.06 -17.31 5.21
CA TYR A 196 -18.80 -17.08 6.45
C TYR A 196 -19.79 -15.89 6.37
N HIS A 197 -19.48 -14.86 5.59
CA HIS A 197 -20.30 -13.65 5.53
C HIS A 197 -21.22 -13.59 4.30
N ASP A 198 -20.78 -14.11 3.15
CA ASP A 198 -21.55 -14.05 1.90
C ASP A 198 -22.19 -15.40 1.55
N GLY A 199 -21.98 -16.46 2.36
CA GLY A 199 -22.51 -17.79 2.11
C GLY A 199 -22.00 -18.46 0.84
N LYS A 200 -20.81 -18.06 0.35
CA LYS A 200 -20.20 -18.62 -0.87
C LYS A 200 -19.40 -19.88 -0.57
N SER A 201 -19.20 -20.71 -1.60
CA SER A 201 -18.34 -21.89 -1.49
C SER A 201 -16.93 -21.50 -1.08
N LEU A 202 -16.31 -22.30 -0.21
CA LEU A 202 -14.93 -22.12 0.21
C LEU A 202 -13.98 -22.77 -0.79
N TYR A 203 -13.05 -21.99 -1.33
CA TYR A 203 -11.99 -22.48 -2.21
C TYR A 203 -10.63 -22.24 -1.54
N ILE A 204 -9.88 -23.32 -1.29
CA ILE A 204 -8.50 -23.28 -0.78
C ILE A 204 -7.62 -24.00 -1.80
N HIS A 205 -7.29 -23.31 -2.88
CA HIS A 205 -6.45 -23.84 -3.92
C HIS A 205 -4.98 -23.75 -3.54
N GLN A 206 -4.24 -24.84 -3.74
CA GLN A 206 -2.80 -24.86 -3.51
C GLN A 206 -2.06 -24.07 -4.61
N PRO A 207 -1.04 -23.29 -4.27
CA PRO A 207 -0.17 -22.66 -5.24
C PRO A 207 0.63 -23.71 -6.00
N LYS A 208 1.19 -23.35 -7.14
CA LYS A 208 2.07 -24.20 -7.93
C LYS A 208 3.49 -23.66 -7.93
N PRO A 209 4.51 -24.52 -7.76
CA PRO A 209 5.91 -24.10 -7.71
C PRO A 209 6.40 -23.42 -9.00
N GLU A 210 5.91 -23.89 -10.14
CA GLU A 210 6.30 -23.42 -11.47
C GLU A 210 5.69 -22.07 -11.86
N LEU A 211 4.66 -21.60 -11.14
CA LEU A 211 3.97 -20.36 -11.44
C LEU A 211 4.60 -19.17 -10.70
N THR A 212 4.56 -18.00 -11.35
CA THR A 212 4.95 -16.71 -10.75
C THR A 212 4.05 -16.35 -9.57
N THR A 213 4.44 -15.37 -8.78
CA THR A 213 3.59 -14.84 -7.69
C THR A 213 2.27 -14.31 -8.23
N ALA A 214 2.29 -13.57 -9.34
CA ALA A 214 1.08 -13.04 -9.97
C ALA A 214 0.13 -14.15 -10.46
N GLU A 215 0.65 -15.13 -11.16
CA GLU A 215 -0.10 -16.30 -11.62
C GLU A 215 -0.69 -17.09 -10.46
N ASN A 216 0.08 -17.30 -9.39
CA ASN A 216 -0.41 -17.97 -8.21
C ASN A 216 -1.54 -17.18 -7.51
N ILE A 217 -1.46 -15.85 -7.43
CA ILE A 217 -2.55 -15.02 -6.88
C ILE A 217 -3.84 -15.26 -7.67
N LEU A 218 -3.80 -15.16 -9.01
CA LEU A 218 -4.98 -15.38 -9.85
C LEU A 218 -5.51 -16.81 -9.71
N ARG A 219 -4.62 -17.80 -9.75
CA ARG A 219 -4.95 -19.21 -9.61
C ARG A 219 -5.64 -19.54 -8.29
N ILE A 220 -5.10 -19.08 -7.16
CA ILE A 220 -5.65 -19.44 -5.85
C ILE A 220 -6.92 -18.64 -5.51
N LEU A 221 -7.13 -17.48 -6.16
CA LEU A 221 -8.31 -16.66 -6.00
C LEU A 221 -9.53 -17.21 -6.76
N ARG A 222 -9.33 -17.61 -8.01
CA ARG A 222 -10.41 -17.99 -8.93
C ARG A 222 -10.85 -19.45 -8.71
N SER A 223 -12.16 -19.66 -8.72
CA SER A 223 -12.75 -21.01 -8.51
C SER A 223 -12.32 -22.02 -9.58
N ASP A 224 -12.18 -21.57 -10.81
CA ASP A 224 -11.77 -22.37 -11.99
C ASP A 224 -10.25 -22.44 -12.18
N LYS A 225 -9.48 -21.65 -11.41
CA LYS A 225 -8.00 -21.55 -11.47
C LYS A 225 -7.46 -21.01 -12.81
N GLN A 226 -8.33 -20.42 -13.64
CA GLN A 226 -7.95 -19.96 -14.98
C GLN A 226 -7.55 -18.49 -14.99
N PHE A 227 -6.63 -18.13 -15.84
CA PHE A 227 -6.22 -16.76 -16.15
C PHE A 227 -5.57 -16.71 -17.53
N THR A 228 -5.59 -15.53 -18.16
CA THR A 228 -4.89 -15.32 -19.43
C THR A 228 -3.44 -14.88 -19.18
N PRO A 229 -2.54 -15.08 -20.14
CA PRO A 229 -1.17 -14.56 -20.05
C PRO A 229 -1.11 -13.04 -19.83
N LEU A 230 -2.02 -12.29 -20.46
CA LEU A 230 -2.10 -10.84 -20.29
C LEU A 230 -2.52 -10.46 -18.86
N GLU A 231 -3.50 -11.13 -18.29
CA GLU A 231 -3.91 -10.92 -16.90
C GLU A 231 -2.75 -11.14 -15.92
N ALA A 232 -2.02 -12.25 -16.08
CA ALA A 232 -0.87 -12.58 -15.26
C ALA A 232 0.23 -11.51 -15.39
N LYS A 233 0.56 -11.10 -16.62
CA LYS A 233 1.56 -10.07 -16.90
C LYS A 233 1.18 -8.72 -16.29
N VAL A 234 -0.07 -8.30 -16.45
CA VAL A 234 -0.53 -7.01 -15.91
C VAL A 234 -0.49 -7.00 -14.38
N LEU A 235 -0.87 -8.12 -13.74
CA LEU A 235 -0.75 -8.23 -12.29
C LEU A 235 0.71 -8.26 -11.84
N ASP A 236 1.60 -8.96 -12.54
CA ASP A 236 3.03 -9.02 -12.25
C ASP A 236 3.67 -7.62 -12.30
N ILE A 237 3.36 -6.83 -13.33
CA ILE A 237 3.80 -5.44 -13.44
C ILE A 237 3.22 -4.59 -12.32
N ALA A 238 1.95 -4.77 -11.95
CA ALA A 238 1.37 -4.07 -10.82
C ALA A 238 2.14 -4.37 -9.51
N LEU A 239 2.54 -5.62 -9.29
CA LEU A 239 3.36 -6.01 -8.15
C LEU A 239 4.75 -5.34 -8.20
N MET A 240 5.41 -5.30 -9.35
CA MET A 240 6.69 -4.59 -9.51
C MET A 240 6.57 -3.11 -9.11
N LEU A 241 5.52 -2.41 -9.60
CA LEU A 241 5.31 -0.98 -9.38
C LEU A 241 4.94 -0.63 -7.93
N HIS A 242 4.35 -1.57 -7.20
CA HIS A 242 3.97 -1.40 -5.81
C HIS A 242 5.04 -1.87 -4.82
N ALA A 243 6.08 -2.59 -5.28
CA ALA A 243 7.08 -3.22 -4.42
C ALA A 243 7.81 -2.24 -3.51
N GLU A 244 8.12 -1.02 -4.01
CA GLU A 244 8.85 -0.03 -3.24
C GLU A 244 8.44 1.41 -3.65
N HIS A 245 8.56 2.36 -2.71
CA HIS A 245 8.33 3.79 -2.98
C HIS A 245 8.98 4.71 -1.94
N GLY A 246 10.24 4.47 -1.64
CA GLY A 246 11.08 5.32 -0.79
C GLY A 246 10.98 5.06 0.71
N GLY A 247 12.10 5.25 1.40
CA GLY A 247 12.21 5.07 2.84
C GLY A 247 11.32 5.99 3.68
N GLY A 248 10.95 7.16 3.14
CA GLY A 248 10.03 8.10 3.76
C GLY A 248 8.53 7.80 3.55
N ASN A 249 8.18 6.74 2.82
CA ASN A 249 6.80 6.25 2.74
C ASN A 249 6.31 5.82 4.13
N ASN A 250 5.06 6.14 4.50
CA ASN A 250 4.59 5.98 5.88
C ASN A 250 4.77 4.56 6.42
N SER A 251 4.44 3.53 5.66
CA SER A 251 4.62 2.13 6.10
C SER A 251 6.09 1.69 6.10
N THR A 252 6.90 2.17 5.17
CA THR A 252 8.34 1.93 5.14
C THR A 252 9.04 2.63 6.31
N PHE A 253 8.68 3.89 6.59
CA PHE A 253 9.20 4.61 7.75
C PHE A 253 8.77 3.94 9.07
N THR A 254 7.56 3.41 9.15
CA THR A 254 7.11 2.59 10.28
C THR A 254 8.00 1.35 10.45
N THR A 255 8.39 0.69 9.34
CA THR A 255 9.34 -0.44 9.38
C THR A 255 10.69 -0.01 9.96
N HIS A 256 11.24 1.13 9.55
CA HIS A 256 12.47 1.68 10.13
C HIS A 256 12.32 1.95 11.62
N VAL A 257 11.27 2.69 12.02
CA VAL A 257 11.01 3.04 13.43
C VAL A 257 10.95 1.81 14.31
N VAL A 258 10.17 0.80 13.91
CA VAL A 258 9.98 -0.42 14.70
C VAL A 258 11.22 -1.30 14.67
N SER A 259 11.90 -1.44 13.52
CA SER A 259 13.16 -2.18 13.39
C SER A 259 14.28 -1.59 14.24
N SER A 260 14.34 -0.25 14.37
CA SER A 260 15.37 0.44 15.16
C SER A 260 15.31 0.13 16.66
N SER A 261 14.17 -0.42 17.14
CA SER A 261 14.04 -0.90 18.52
C SER A 261 14.65 -2.28 18.76
N GLY A 262 15.06 -3.00 17.71
CA GLY A 262 15.59 -4.36 17.79
C GLY A 262 14.53 -5.46 17.92
N THR A 263 13.26 -5.17 17.57
CA THR A 263 12.17 -6.17 17.62
C THR A 263 12.27 -7.22 16.50
N ASP A 264 11.46 -8.28 16.61
CA ASP A 264 11.35 -9.34 15.62
C ASP A 264 10.78 -8.87 14.28
N THR A 265 10.93 -9.70 13.23
CA THR A 265 10.47 -9.38 11.87
C THR A 265 8.94 -9.35 11.76
N TYR A 266 8.24 -10.25 12.43
CA TYR A 266 6.79 -10.35 12.34
C TYR A 266 6.11 -9.11 12.92
N SER A 267 6.59 -8.62 14.07
CA SER A 267 6.13 -7.37 14.70
C SER A 267 6.41 -6.15 13.82
N ALA A 268 7.59 -6.05 13.22
CA ALA A 268 7.94 -4.94 12.34
C ALA A 268 7.05 -4.90 11.08
N ILE A 269 6.82 -6.05 10.45
CA ILE A 269 5.95 -6.16 9.26
C ILE A 269 4.47 -5.96 9.61
N ALA A 270 4.01 -6.46 10.76
CA ALA A 270 2.64 -6.21 11.21
C ALA A 270 2.39 -4.71 11.48
N ALA A 271 3.37 -3.98 12.01
CA ALA A 271 3.29 -2.53 12.19
C ALA A 271 3.22 -1.80 10.82
N ALA A 272 4.01 -2.22 9.83
CA ALA A 272 3.94 -1.71 8.47
C ALA A 272 2.57 -1.96 7.82
N LEU A 273 1.98 -3.15 8.01
CA LEU A 273 0.63 -3.47 7.57
C LEU A 273 -0.41 -2.56 8.23
N GLY A 274 -0.29 -2.29 9.54
CA GLY A 274 -1.15 -1.35 10.26
C GLY A 274 -1.08 0.07 9.67
N SER A 275 0.11 0.53 9.29
CA SER A 275 0.31 1.81 8.60
C SER A 275 -0.34 1.81 7.20
N LEU A 276 -0.09 0.75 6.40
CA LEU A 276 -0.63 0.65 5.04
C LEU A 276 -2.15 0.56 5.02
N LYS A 277 -2.77 -0.09 6.01
CA LYS A 277 -4.22 -0.22 6.17
C LYS A 277 -4.94 1.12 6.23
N GLY A 278 -4.29 2.18 6.72
CA GLY A 278 -4.89 3.49 6.91
C GLY A 278 -5.48 4.07 5.62
N PRO A 279 -6.69 4.67 5.66
CA PRO A 279 -7.39 5.17 4.46
C PRO A 279 -6.65 6.32 3.76
N LYS A 280 -5.71 6.97 4.44
CA LYS A 280 -4.85 8.02 3.86
C LYS A 280 -3.60 7.47 3.18
N HIS A 281 -3.36 6.15 3.26
CA HIS A 281 -2.20 5.49 2.67
C HIS A 281 -2.63 4.42 1.66
N GLY A 282 -2.96 3.20 2.07
CA GLY A 282 -3.24 2.09 1.14
C GLY A 282 -4.66 2.03 0.60
N GLY A 283 -5.59 2.85 1.09
CA GLY A 283 -7.00 2.82 0.67
C GLY A 283 -7.35 3.74 -0.52
N ALA A 284 -6.37 4.40 -1.15
CA ALA A 284 -6.61 5.41 -2.16
C ALA A 284 -7.24 4.82 -3.46
N ASN A 285 -6.77 3.68 -3.93
CA ASN A 285 -7.30 3.03 -5.14
C ASN A 285 -8.77 2.59 -4.99
N ILE A 286 -9.20 2.16 -3.81
CA ILE A 286 -10.61 1.83 -3.53
C ILE A 286 -11.49 3.08 -3.67
N LYS A 287 -11.00 4.23 -3.19
CA LYS A 287 -11.70 5.51 -3.33
C LYS A 287 -11.83 5.91 -4.80
N VAL A 288 -10.79 5.71 -5.61
CA VAL A 288 -10.85 5.95 -7.06
C VAL A 288 -11.96 5.12 -7.70
N VAL A 289 -11.97 3.81 -7.46
CA VAL A 289 -12.97 2.91 -8.07
C VAL A 289 -14.38 3.28 -7.65
N ARG A 290 -14.59 3.61 -6.38
CA ARG A 290 -15.91 4.05 -5.88
C ARG A 290 -16.34 5.39 -6.49
N MET A 291 -15.42 6.34 -6.64
CA MET A 291 -15.70 7.62 -7.31
C MET A 291 -16.07 7.40 -8.79
N PHE A 292 -15.35 6.56 -9.52
CA PHE A 292 -15.70 6.23 -10.90
C PHE A 292 -17.01 5.44 -11.02
N ARG A 293 -17.35 4.62 -10.03
CA ARG A 293 -18.66 3.96 -9.98
C ARG A 293 -19.78 5.01 -9.85
N ASP A 294 -19.66 5.94 -8.90
CA ASP A 294 -20.60 7.05 -8.73
C ASP A 294 -20.67 7.94 -9.99
N MET A 295 -19.52 8.24 -10.61
CA MET A 295 -19.48 8.99 -11.89
C MET A 295 -20.26 8.26 -13.00
N LYS A 296 -20.08 6.95 -13.16
CA LYS A 296 -20.75 6.15 -14.18
C LYS A 296 -22.28 6.09 -14.00
N GLU A 297 -22.76 6.22 -12.78
CA GLU A 297 -24.20 6.30 -12.49
C GLU A 297 -24.79 7.70 -12.79
N GLN A 298 -23.98 8.77 -12.67
CA GLN A 298 -24.44 10.15 -12.77
C GLN A 298 -24.19 10.79 -14.14
N VAL A 299 -23.17 10.35 -14.87
CA VAL A 299 -22.83 10.81 -16.22
C VAL A 299 -23.48 9.86 -17.23
N LYS A 300 -24.38 10.38 -18.06
CA LYS A 300 -25.15 9.56 -19.01
C LYS A 300 -24.35 9.21 -20.26
N ASP A 301 -23.59 10.17 -20.78
CA ASP A 301 -22.74 9.99 -21.95
C ASP A 301 -21.27 10.17 -21.54
N TRP A 302 -20.53 9.06 -21.45
CA TRP A 302 -19.11 9.05 -21.07
C TRP A 302 -18.19 9.64 -22.15
N THR A 303 -18.72 9.98 -23.34
CA THR A 303 -18.01 10.70 -24.38
C THR A 303 -18.23 12.21 -24.31
N ASN A 304 -19.25 12.67 -23.57
CA ASN A 304 -19.59 14.07 -23.40
C ASN A 304 -18.73 14.73 -22.33
N GLU A 305 -17.74 15.49 -22.78
CA GLU A 305 -16.82 16.18 -21.89
C GLU A 305 -17.46 17.23 -20.98
N ASN A 306 -18.57 17.82 -21.37
CA ASN A 306 -19.28 18.79 -20.54
C ASN A 306 -19.94 18.10 -19.34
N GLU A 307 -20.60 16.97 -19.54
CA GLU A 307 -21.17 16.18 -18.44
C GLU A 307 -20.10 15.70 -17.46
N ILE A 308 -18.94 15.24 -17.98
CA ILE A 308 -17.81 14.84 -17.15
C ILE A 308 -17.28 16.05 -16.35
N CYS A 309 -17.10 17.20 -16.99
CA CYS A 309 -16.63 18.42 -16.31
C CYS A 309 -17.60 18.90 -15.23
N ASP A 310 -18.91 18.83 -15.50
CA ASP A 310 -19.94 19.20 -14.51
C ASP A 310 -19.89 18.27 -13.29
N TYR A 311 -19.69 16.97 -13.51
CA TYR A 311 -19.51 16.02 -12.41
C TYR A 311 -18.24 16.32 -11.61
N LEU A 312 -17.08 16.55 -12.27
CA LEU A 312 -15.82 16.90 -11.61
C LEU A 312 -15.94 18.21 -10.82
N THR A 313 -16.70 19.19 -11.33
CA THR A 313 -16.95 20.44 -10.62
C THR A 313 -17.79 20.19 -9.36
N ARG A 314 -18.83 19.37 -9.43
CA ARG A 314 -19.61 18.99 -8.25
C ARG A 314 -18.80 18.24 -7.21
N LEU A 315 -17.83 17.38 -7.63
CA LEU A 315 -16.90 16.73 -6.70
C LEU A 315 -16.10 17.78 -5.90
N LEU A 316 -15.51 18.75 -6.61
CA LEU A 316 -14.70 19.80 -5.98
C LEU A 316 -15.53 20.73 -5.08
N ASP A 317 -16.79 20.99 -5.46
CA ASP A 317 -17.76 21.76 -4.68
C ASP A 317 -18.33 20.99 -3.48
N LYS A 318 -17.87 19.76 -3.23
CA LYS A 318 -18.40 18.87 -2.16
C LYS A 318 -19.88 18.54 -2.32
N LYS A 319 -20.34 18.33 -3.57
CA LYS A 319 -21.76 18.06 -3.92
C LYS A 319 -21.93 16.72 -4.63
N ALA A 320 -20.90 15.89 -4.71
CA ALA A 320 -20.95 14.57 -5.32
C ALA A 320 -20.08 13.58 -4.55
N PHE A 321 -20.35 12.30 -4.73
CA PHE A 321 -19.67 11.16 -4.12
C PHE A 321 -19.67 11.25 -2.57
N ASP A 322 -18.50 11.41 -1.94
CA ASP A 322 -18.35 11.45 -0.48
C ASP A 322 -18.26 12.88 0.09
N ASN A 323 -18.52 13.89 -0.72
CA ASN A 323 -18.50 15.31 -0.36
C ASN A 323 -17.17 15.81 0.25
N ALA A 324 -16.06 15.11 -0.02
CA ALA A 324 -14.74 15.48 0.48
C ALA A 324 -14.10 16.67 -0.29
N GLY A 325 -14.57 16.94 -1.50
CA GLY A 325 -14.00 17.98 -2.37
C GLY A 325 -12.69 17.54 -3.01
N LEU A 326 -12.52 16.23 -3.27
CA LEU A 326 -11.31 15.63 -3.79
C LEU A 326 -11.62 14.81 -5.05
N ILE A 327 -10.72 14.87 -6.02
CA ILE A 327 -10.68 13.92 -7.14
C ILE A 327 -9.63 12.87 -6.79
N TYR A 328 -10.09 11.69 -6.40
CA TYR A 328 -9.21 10.61 -5.98
C TYR A 328 -8.37 10.06 -7.13
N GLY A 329 -7.14 9.65 -6.83
CA GLY A 329 -6.17 9.20 -7.84
C GLY A 329 -5.45 10.35 -8.55
N MET A 330 -5.76 11.61 -8.20
CA MET A 330 -5.10 12.79 -8.72
C MET A 330 -4.23 13.44 -7.65
N GLY A 331 -2.98 13.76 -8.04
CA GLY A 331 -1.98 14.33 -7.14
C GLY A 331 -1.18 13.29 -6.38
N HIS A 332 0.00 13.72 -5.95
CA HIS A 332 0.92 12.88 -5.20
C HIS A 332 1.72 13.73 -4.21
N ALA A 333 2.06 13.15 -3.06
CA ALA A 333 2.84 13.87 -2.02
C ALA A 333 4.25 14.26 -2.48
N VAL A 334 4.78 13.60 -3.51
CA VAL A 334 6.14 13.82 -4.03
C VAL A 334 6.11 14.26 -5.48
N TYR A 335 5.41 13.55 -6.37
CA TYR A 335 5.35 13.87 -7.79
C TYR A 335 4.42 15.05 -8.06
N SER A 336 4.93 16.05 -8.78
CA SER A 336 4.16 17.25 -9.16
C SER A 336 3.79 17.30 -10.64
N VAL A 337 4.58 16.66 -11.51
CA VAL A 337 4.40 16.68 -12.98
C VAL A 337 3.78 15.38 -13.45
N SER A 338 4.35 14.23 -13.09
CA SER A 338 3.86 12.92 -13.49
C SER A 338 4.33 11.85 -12.50
N ASP A 339 3.55 10.75 -12.38
CA ASP A 339 3.95 9.52 -11.68
C ASP A 339 4.34 8.47 -12.73
N PRO A 340 5.60 7.98 -12.76
CA PRO A 340 6.05 7.01 -13.76
C PRO A 340 5.25 5.71 -13.69
N ARG A 341 4.79 5.32 -12.50
CA ARG A 341 3.97 4.13 -12.30
C ARG A 341 2.60 4.26 -12.95
N ALA A 342 1.98 5.44 -12.85
CA ALA A 342 0.70 5.71 -13.52
C ALA A 342 0.82 5.60 -15.04
N ARG A 343 1.89 6.14 -15.62
CA ARG A 343 2.15 6.03 -17.07
C ARG A 343 2.33 4.59 -17.54
N ILE A 344 3.01 3.76 -16.74
CA ILE A 344 3.17 2.34 -17.05
C ILE A 344 1.82 1.64 -16.96
N MET A 345 1.08 1.83 -15.86
CA MET A 345 -0.24 1.22 -15.66
C MET A 345 -1.22 1.57 -16.78
N GLU A 346 -1.22 2.83 -17.25
CA GLU A 346 -2.07 3.30 -18.34
C GLU A 346 -1.92 2.44 -19.61
N ARG A 347 -0.67 2.17 -20.03
CA ARG A 347 -0.38 1.35 -21.22
C ARG A 347 -0.92 -0.06 -21.09
N PHE A 348 -0.80 -0.66 -19.92
CA PHE A 348 -1.32 -2.02 -19.66
C PHE A 348 -2.84 -2.04 -19.48
N ALA A 349 -3.43 -0.97 -18.93
CA ALA A 349 -4.88 -0.82 -18.85
C ALA A 349 -5.54 -0.78 -20.23
N GLU A 350 -4.91 -0.14 -21.23
CA GLU A 350 -5.40 -0.14 -22.60
C GLU A 350 -5.50 -1.56 -23.18
N GLY A 351 -4.40 -2.32 -23.11
CA GLY A 351 -4.38 -3.69 -23.65
C GLY A 351 -5.39 -4.62 -22.95
N LEU A 352 -5.45 -4.54 -21.62
CA LEU A 352 -6.36 -5.35 -20.82
C LEU A 352 -7.84 -4.95 -21.05
N SER A 353 -8.14 -3.67 -21.22
CA SER A 353 -9.51 -3.22 -21.50
C SER A 353 -10.04 -3.78 -22.81
N LYS A 354 -9.20 -3.89 -23.85
CA LYS A 354 -9.55 -4.53 -25.13
C LYS A 354 -9.85 -6.02 -24.95
N GLU A 355 -9.02 -6.76 -24.19
CA GLU A 355 -9.26 -8.17 -23.90
C GLU A 355 -10.57 -8.38 -23.12
N LYS A 356 -10.91 -7.44 -22.24
CA LYS A 356 -12.10 -7.53 -21.37
C LYS A 356 -13.36 -6.86 -21.95
N GLY A 357 -13.30 -6.26 -23.15
CA GLY A 357 -14.42 -5.52 -23.73
C GLY A 357 -14.86 -4.31 -22.88
N ARG A 358 -13.90 -3.61 -22.28
CA ARG A 358 -14.14 -2.46 -21.38
C ARG A 358 -13.44 -1.19 -21.86
N GLU A 359 -13.30 -1.02 -23.19
CA GLU A 359 -12.66 0.14 -23.82
C GLU A 359 -13.39 1.45 -23.54
N ASP A 360 -14.71 1.41 -23.41
CA ASP A 360 -15.52 2.60 -23.09
C ASP A 360 -15.17 3.13 -21.69
N GLU A 361 -14.98 2.23 -20.71
CA GLU A 361 -14.56 2.62 -19.38
C GLU A 361 -13.11 3.15 -19.39
N TYR A 362 -12.19 2.51 -20.10
CA TYR A 362 -10.84 3.02 -20.29
C TYR A 362 -10.89 4.43 -20.91
N GLY A 363 -11.72 4.63 -21.94
CA GLY A 363 -11.93 5.94 -22.54
C GLY A 363 -12.41 7.00 -21.54
N LEU A 364 -13.28 6.64 -20.60
CA LEU A 364 -13.72 7.54 -19.52
C LEU A 364 -12.54 7.94 -18.61
N TYR A 365 -11.71 6.97 -18.17
CA TYR A 365 -10.52 7.27 -17.37
C TYR A 365 -9.57 8.22 -18.09
N MET A 366 -9.32 7.99 -19.39
CA MET A 366 -8.45 8.83 -20.21
C MET A 366 -8.99 10.26 -20.36
N ARG A 367 -10.31 10.40 -20.58
CA ARG A 367 -10.95 11.72 -20.68
C ARG A 367 -10.86 12.48 -19.37
N VAL A 368 -11.13 11.82 -18.24
CA VAL A 368 -11.00 12.44 -16.90
C VAL A 368 -9.58 12.91 -16.66
N ALA A 369 -8.56 12.06 -16.90
CA ALA A 369 -7.16 12.43 -16.73
C ALA A 369 -6.79 13.64 -17.60
N ARG A 370 -7.18 13.64 -18.87
CA ARG A 370 -6.92 14.75 -19.82
C ARG A 370 -7.62 16.04 -19.41
N LEU A 371 -8.91 15.99 -19.09
CA LEU A 371 -9.69 17.17 -18.70
C LEU A 371 -9.13 17.85 -17.45
N ILE A 372 -8.64 17.07 -16.48
CA ILE A 372 -7.99 17.62 -15.28
C ILE A 372 -6.67 18.27 -15.62
N ALA A 373 -5.86 17.67 -16.51
CA ALA A 373 -4.59 18.22 -16.94
C ALA A 373 -4.75 19.54 -17.74
N GLU A 374 -5.74 19.61 -18.64
CA GLU A 374 -6.02 20.78 -19.48
C GLU A 374 -6.67 21.92 -18.70
N LYS A 375 -7.62 21.61 -17.82
CA LYS A 375 -8.35 22.61 -17.03
C LYS A 375 -7.65 22.91 -15.69
N ARG A 376 -6.37 23.28 -15.75
CA ARG A 376 -5.54 23.66 -14.58
C ARG A 376 -6.17 24.69 -13.63
N ARG A 377 -7.23 25.39 -14.04
CA ARG A 377 -8.00 26.30 -13.18
C ARG A 377 -8.87 25.55 -12.16
N ILE A 378 -9.24 24.30 -12.46
CA ILE A 378 -10.07 23.47 -11.58
C ILE A 378 -9.21 22.78 -10.52
N TYR A 379 -7.99 22.33 -10.90
CA TYR A 379 -7.09 21.64 -9.97
C TYR A 379 -5.63 22.02 -10.25
N LYS A 380 -4.94 22.65 -9.29
CA LYS A 380 -3.58 23.14 -9.49
C LYS A 380 -2.60 21.97 -9.70
N GLY A 381 -2.12 21.81 -10.94
CA GLY A 381 -0.89 21.07 -11.26
C GLY A 381 -0.89 19.60 -10.82
N VAL A 382 -1.96 18.86 -11.15
CA VAL A 382 -2.13 17.52 -10.61
C VAL A 382 -2.16 16.51 -11.75
N SER A 383 -1.27 15.54 -11.68
CA SER A 383 -1.26 14.37 -12.57
C SER A 383 -1.89 13.16 -11.90
N ALA A 384 -2.32 12.18 -12.71
CA ALA A 384 -2.74 10.88 -12.22
C ALA A 384 -1.58 10.20 -11.47
N ASN A 385 -1.88 9.62 -10.32
CA ASN A 385 -0.97 8.76 -9.58
C ASN A 385 -1.26 7.28 -9.86
N VAL A 386 -0.47 6.38 -9.29
CA VAL A 386 -0.61 4.93 -9.53
C VAL A 386 -2.00 4.41 -9.17
N ASP A 387 -2.66 4.97 -8.16
CA ASP A 387 -3.98 4.52 -7.69
C ASP A 387 -5.09 4.82 -8.70
N PHE A 388 -4.89 5.81 -9.57
CA PHE A 388 -5.86 6.17 -10.60
C PHE A 388 -6.15 5.00 -11.56
N TYR A 389 -5.12 4.28 -11.99
CA TYR A 389 -5.26 3.16 -12.92
C TYR A 389 -5.28 1.79 -12.23
N SER A 390 -4.60 1.62 -11.09
CA SER A 390 -4.47 0.30 -10.44
C SER A 390 -5.82 -0.28 -10.04
N GLY A 391 -6.73 0.53 -9.51
CA GLY A 391 -8.07 0.07 -9.16
C GLY A 391 -8.88 -0.37 -10.36
N PHE A 392 -8.77 0.33 -11.49
CA PHE A 392 -9.41 -0.07 -12.74
C PHE A 392 -8.85 -1.39 -13.27
N ILE A 393 -7.53 -1.53 -13.30
CA ILE A 393 -6.83 -2.78 -13.66
C ILE A 393 -7.32 -3.93 -12.77
N TYR A 394 -7.33 -3.75 -11.46
CA TYR A 394 -7.78 -4.79 -10.53
C TYR A 394 -9.24 -5.19 -10.77
N SER A 395 -10.10 -4.24 -11.14
CA SER A 395 -11.48 -4.54 -11.51
C SER A 395 -11.59 -5.36 -12.81
N MET A 396 -10.68 -5.18 -13.77
CA MET A 396 -10.62 -5.97 -15.00
C MET A 396 -10.03 -7.37 -14.78
N LEU A 397 -9.22 -7.53 -13.74
CA LEU A 397 -8.70 -8.83 -13.30
C LEU A 397 -9.69 -9.60 -12.41
N ASP A 398 -10.91 -9.08 -12.20
CA ASP A 398 -11.92 -9.64 -11.31
C ASP A 398 -11.43 -9.79 -9.85
N LEU A 399 -10.48 -8.95 -9.44
CA LEU A 399 -10.06 -8.88 -8.06
C LEU A 399 -11.15 -8.20 -7.23
N PRO A 400 -11.58 -8.79 -6.11
CA PRO A 400 -12.52 -8.12 -5.20
C PRO A 400 -11.86 -6.91 -4.53
N MET A 401 -12.65 -5.86 -4.26
CA MET A 401 -12.11 -4.62 -3.66
C MET A 401 -11.48 -4.86 -2.29
N GLU A 402 -11.92 -5.87 -1.57
CA GLU A 402 -11.36 -6.29 -0.28
C GLU A 402 -9.89 -6.71 -0.39
N LEU A 403 -9.45 -7.14 -1.58
CA LEU A 403 -8.08 -7.55 -1.85
C LEU A 403 -7.18 -6.44 -2.44
N TYR A 404 -7.69 -5.26 -2.77
CA TYR A 404 -6.87 -4.22 -3.40
C TYR A 404 -5.68 -3.79 -2.52
N THR A 405 -5.93 -3.44 -1.26
CA THR A 405 -4.85 -3.12 -0.32
C THR A 405 -3.99 -4.33 0.07
N PRO A 406 -4.53 -5.53 0.31
CA PRO A 406 -3.73 -6.75 0.47
C PRO A 406 -2.81 -7.08 -0.71
N ILE A 407 -3.25 -6.92 -1.97
CA ILE A 407 -2.39 -7.11 -3.15
C ILE A 407 -1.26 -6.07 -3.18
N PHE A 408 -1.55 -4.83 -2.81
CA PHE A 408 -0.52 -3.83 -2.60
C PHE A 408 0.49 -4.28 -1.53
N ALA A 409 0.03 -4.85 -0.40
CA ALA A 409 0.90 -5.38 0.65
C ALA A 409 1.73 -6.58 0.15
N CYS A 410 1.16 -7.48 -0.68
CA CYS A 410 1.88 -8.60 -1.30
C CYS A 410 3.07 -8.13 -2.16
N ALA A 411 2.98 -6.96 -2.73
CA ALA A 411 4.09 -6.34 -3.44
C ALA A 411 5.07 -5.65 -2.48
N ARG A 412 4.55 -4.80 -1.59
CA ARG A 412 5.32 -3.92 -0.72
C ARG A 412 6.14 -4.65 0.34
N ILE A 413 5.78 -5.89 0.66
CA ILE A 413 6.57 -6.73 1.59
C ILE A 413 8.02 -6.87 1.14
N ALA A 414 8.32 -6.88 -0.18
CA ALA A 414 9.68 -6.92 -0.70
C ALA A 414 10.47 -5.65 -0.30
N GLY A 415 9.86 -4.46 -0.47
CA GLY A 415 10.45 -3.20 -0.05
C GLY A 415 10.62 -3.09 1.46
N TRP A 416 9.59 -3.45 2.25
CA TRP A 416 9.71 -3.45 3.72
C TRP A 416 10.82 -4.39 4.21
N SER A 417 10.93 -5.58 3.60
CA SER A 417 12.00 -6.54 3.92
C SER A 417 13.37 -5.97 3.63
N ALA A 418 13.56 -5.32 2.48
CA ALA A 418 14.82 -4.68 2.12
C ALA A 418 15.19 -3.57 3.12
N HIS A 419 14.25 -2.67 3.43
CA HIS A 419 14.48 -1.59 4.40
C HIS A 419 14.72 -2.09 5.82
N ARG A 420 14.05 -3.19 6.25
CA ARG A 420 14.35 -3.81 7.54
C ARG A 420 15.78 -4.35 7.60
N ILE A 421 16.20 -5.04 6.54
CA ILE A 421 17.58 -5.59 6.48
C ILE A 421 18.61 -4.44 6.43
N GLU A 422 18.35 -3.38 5.65
CA GLU A 422 19.19 -2.19 5.59
C GLU A 422 19.33 -1.53 6.97
N GLU A 423 18.23 -1.36 7.73
CA GLU A 423 18.22 -0.79 9.08
C GLU A 423 19.09 -1.63 10.04
N LEU A 424 18.97 -2.95 9.99
CA LEU A 424 19.74 -3.85 10.85
C LEU A 424 21.24 -3.91 10.48
N ILE A 425 21.57 -3.87 9.19
CA ILE A 425 22.96 -3.85 8.71
C ILE A 425 23.68 -2.57 9.17
N ASN A 426 22.99 -1.43 9.08
CA ASN A 426 23.57 -0.14 9.40
C ASN A 426 23.50 0.21 10.91
N ALA A 427 22.87 -0.65 11.71
CA ALA A 427 22.82 -0.62 13.18
C ALA A 427 22.66 0.80 13.74
N GLY A 428 21.60 1.48 13.35
CA GLY A 428 21.32 2.84 13.74
C GLY A 428 20.99 2.99 15.23
N LYS A 429 20.83 4.23 15.66
CA LYS A 429 20.24 4.52 16.96
C LYS A 429 18.73 4.34 16.86
N ILE A 430 18.08 3.98 17.98
CA ILE A 430 16.61 3.96 18.05
C ILE A 430 16.06 5.32 17.58
N ILE A 431 15.11 5.27 16.63
CA ILE A 431 14.47 6.47 16.05
C ILE A 431 13.57 7.08 17.12
N ARG A 432 13.99 8.23 17.65
CA ARG A 432 13.31 8.92 18.74
C ARG A 432 13.26 10.42 18.48
N PRO A 433 12.23 10.92 17.77
CA PRO A 433 12.06 12.36 17.57
C PRO A 433 11.76 13.08 18.89
N ALA A 434 12.10 14.38 18.96
CA ALA A 434 11.79 15.22 20.11
C ALA A 434 10.33 15.68 20.07
N TYR A 435 9.70 15.73 21.26
CA TYR A 435 8.38 16.32 21.46
C TYR A 435 8.47 17.44 22.50
N LYS A 436 7.89 18.60 22.20
CA LYS A 436 7.84 19.74 23.12
C LYS A 436 6.60 19.65 24.01
N ALA A 437 6.82 19.53 25.33
CA ALA A 437 5.74 19.69 26.30
C ALA A 437 5.29 21.16 26.33
N ILE A 438 4.00 21.39 26.26
CA ILE A 438 3.37 22.73 26.25
C ILE A 438 2.62 23.07 27.55
N HIS A 439 2.46 22.08 28.42
CA HIS A 439 1.80 22.29 29.73
C HIS A 439 2.82 22.86 30.74
N PRO A 440 2.47 23.90 31.51
CA PRO A 440 3.28 24.34 32.62
C PRO A 440 3.32 23.26 33.72
N GLU A 441 4.35 23.29 34.54
CA GLU A 441 4.40 22.47 35.75
C GLU A 441 3.23 22.82 36.67
N ARG A 442 2.65 21.81 37.29
CA ARG A 442 1.55 21.94 38.26
C ARG A 442 1.91 21.21 39.53
N ALA A 443 1.64 21.83 40.66
CA ALA A 443 1.69 21.13 41.95
C ALA A 443 0.57 20.06 41.98
N PHE A 444 0.88 18.90 42.52
CA PHE A 444 -0.12 17.86 42.75
C PHE A 444 -1.02 18.29 43.94
N PRO A 445 -2.34 18.47 43.72
CA PRO A 445 -3.22 19.02 44.76
C PRO A 445 -3.60 18.04 45.89
N GLY A 446 -3.09 16.80 45.83
CA GLY A 446 -3.60 15.69 46.65
C GLY A 446 -4.88 15.06 46.05
N MET A 447 -5.19 13.85 46.44
CA MET A 447 -6.53 13.28 46.20
C MET A 447 -7.43 13.67 47.35
N GLU A 448 -8.57 14.34 47.08
CA GLU A 448 -9.58 14.63 48.12
C GLU A 448 -10.03 13.29 48.73
N GLY A 449 -9.64 13.03 49.97
CA GLY A 449 -9.96 11.80 50.71
C GLY A 449 -8.85 11.20 51.56
N GLU A 450 -7.61 11.71 51.49
CA GLU A 450 -6.55 11.38 52.43
C GLU A 450 -6.37 12.49 53.47
N THR A 451 -7.36 12.60 54.37
CA THR A 451 -7.20 13.25 55.66
C THR A 451 -7.57 12.28 56.79
#